data_afcbe62e10a85ef8aa798f94a9bdb82b
#
_entry.id   afcbe62e10a85ef8aa798f94a9bdb82b
#
_cell.length_a   1.000
_cell.length_b   1.000
_cell.length_c   1.000
_cell.angle_alpha   90.00
_cell.angle_beta   90.00
_cell.angle_gamma   90.00
#
_symmetry.space_group_name_H-M   'P 1'
#
loop_
_entity.id
_entity.type
_entity.pdbx_description
1 polymer ?
#
loop_
_entity_poly.entity_id
_entity_poly.type
_entity_poly.pdbx_seq_one_letter_code
_entity_poly.pdbx_strand_id
1 'polypeptide(L)'
;MKRAISAKTDFTEQNLPHNRWQLFGDLFKHRFGFLMKAGLLTALFFLPYFIWNTIMLEELRLLADTVTETNAYEVAVKMLALSNTKNAVNVLFFGICAIGISGGVSVIQKCAWGEIVFISDFFVALKRDWLKDFFFGVILGLSYWLAEYAIRFVPLSTLDTTVSVL
;
A
#
# COMPACT_ATOMS: atom_id res chain seq x y z
N MET A 1 20.28 28.63 15.58
CA MET A 1 19.55 29.09 16.77
C MET A 1 18.41 28.09 17.05
N LYS A 2 18.54 27.20 18.03
CA LYS A 2 17.48 26.27 18.44
C LYS A 2 16.48 27.07 19.30
N ARG A 3 15.29 27.33 18.78
CA ARG A 3 14.21 27.86 19.62
C ARG A 3 13.87 26.79 20.66
N ALA A 4 14.18 27.12 21.95
CA ALA A 4 13.67 26.35 23.06
C ALA A 4 12.14 26.39 23.00
N ILE A 5 11.53 25.26 22.70
CA ILE A 5 10.09 25.12 22.80
C ILE A 5 9.78 25.13 24.28
N SER A 6 9.16 26.19 24.73
CA SER A 6 8.63 26.31 26.08
C SER A 6 7.85 25.05 26.42
N ALA A 7 8.30 24.33 27.45
CA ALA A 7 7.55 23.22 27.99
C ALA A 7 6.17 23.77 28.39
N LYS A 8 5.13 23.33 27.67
CA LYS A 8 3.76 23.71 27.98
C LYS A 8 3.44 23.07 29.32
N THR A 9 3.23 23.92 30.31
CA THR A 9 2.90 23.61 31.69
C THR A 9 1.76 22.58 31.76
N ASP A 10 2.04 21.54 32.52
CA ASP A 10 1.13 20.69 33.23
C ASP A 10 -0.10 20.13 32.45
N PHE A 11 0.11 18.94 31.86
CA PHE A 11 -1.00 18.06 31.63
C PHE A 11 -1.55 17.61 33.00
N THR A 12 -2.66 18.19 33.42
CA THR A 12 -3.47 17.61 34.49
C THR A 12 -3.97 16.26 34.04
N GLU A 13 -4.02 15.23 34.89
CA GLU A 13 -4.50 13.89 34.59
C GLU A 13 -5.86 13.89 33.89
N GLN A 14 -6.69 14.91 34.12
CA GLN A 14 -7.99 15.13 33.49
C GLN A 14 -7.92 15.45 31.98
N ASN A 15 -6.76 15.91 31.49
CA ASN A 15 -6.56 16.27 30.07
C ASN A 15 -5.88 15.17 29.26
N LEU A 16 -5.52 14.03 29.90
CA LEU A 16 -4.98 12.89 29.18
C LEU A 16 -6.11 12.15 28.46
N PRO A 17 -5.89 11.74 27.21
CA PRO A 17 -6.89 10.98 26.47
C PRO A 17 -7.11 9.62 27.15
N HIS A 18 -8.29 9.41 27.73
CA HIS A 18 -8.68 8.18 28.40
C HIS A 18 -9.10 7.07 27.43
N ASN A 19 -9.31 7.40 26.14
CA ASN A 19 -9.77 6.47 25.14
C ASN A 19 -8.93 6.60 23.85
N ARG A 20 -8.75 5.44 23.14
CA ARG A 20 -8.01 5.39 21.87
C ARG A 20 -8.55 6.37 20.82
N TRP A 21 -9.87 6.58 20.79
CA TRP A 21 -10.52 7.54 19.91
C TRP A 21 -10.22 8.99 20.24
N GLN A 22 -10.10 9.32 21.52
CA GLN A 22 -9.70 10.66 21.95
C GLN A 22 -8.24 10.93 21.59
N LEU A 23 -7.35 9.94 21.80
CA LEU A 23 -5.95 10.02 21.37
C LEU A 23 -5.83 10.25 19.86
N PHE A 24 -6.62 9.50 19.07
CA PHE A 24 -6.66 9.66 17.62
C PHE A 24 -7.15 11.07 17.21
N GLY A 25 -8.23 11.55 17.82
CA GLY A 25 -8.77 12.88 17.56
C GLY A 25 -7.79 14.00 17.91
N ASP A 26 -7.07 13.86 18.99
CA ASP A 26 -6.07 14.82 19.46
C ASP A 26 -4.85 14.87 18.55
N LEU A 27 -4.34 13.69 18.14
CA LEU A 27 -3.28 13.57 17.15
C LEU A 27 -3.69 14.21 15.82
N PHE A 28 -4.90 13.91 15.36
CA PHE A 28 -5.42 14.44 14.11
C PHE A 28 -5.58 15.96 14.15
N LYS A 29 -6.10 16.51 15.27
CA LYS A 29 -6.31 17.95 15.44
C LYS A 29 -5.01 18.75 15.53
N HIS A 30 -4.03 18.25 16.27
CA HIS A 30 -2.81 19.01 16.58
C HIS A 30 -1.63 18.73 15.63
N ARG A 31 -1.62 17.57 14.96
CA ARG A 31 -0.52 17.13 14.08
C ARG A 31 -0.94 16.83 12.65
N PHE A 32 -2.13 17.27 12.25
CA PHE A 32 -2.70 17.00 10.92
C PHE A 32 -1.74 17.34 9.77
N GLY A 33 -1.16 18.53 9.77
CA GLY A 33 -0.24 18.97 8.73
C GLY A 33 1.00 18.08 8.59
N PHE A 34 1.44 17.49 9.72
CA PHE A 34 2.58 16.59 9.73
C PHE A 34 2.18 15.18 9.22
N LEU A 35 1.02 14.69 9.66
CA LEU A 35 0.46 13.42 9.17
C LEU A 35 0.20 13.46 7.66
N MET A 36 -0.29 14.59 7.15
CA MET A 36 -0.46 14.81 5.71
C MET A 36 0.86 14.72 4.95
N LYS A 37 1.93 15.34 5.47
CA LYS A 37 3.26 15.25 4.84
C LYS A 37 3.80 13.82 4.84
N ALA A 38 3.64 13.10 5.94
CA ALA A 38 4.04 11.68 6.03
C ALA A 38 3.21 10.82 5.07
N GLY A 39 1.90 11.07 4.98
CA GLY A 39 1.01 10.40 4.03
C GLY A 39 1.39 10.66 2.58
N LEU A 40 1.72 11.89 2.21
CA LEU A 40 2.20 12.24 0.87
C LEU A 40 3.54 11.54 0.53
N LEU A 41 4.47 11.50 1.49
CA LEU A 41 5.72 10.76 1.31
C LEU A 41 5.46 9.26 1.11
N THR A 42 4.56 8.67 1.90
CA THR A 42 4.15 7.27 1.72
C THR A 42 3.51 7.07 0.34
N ALA A 43 2.60 7.96 -0.07
CA ALA A 43 1.93 7.89 -1.37
C ALA A 43 2.92 7.93 -2.55
N LEU A 44 4.04 8.61 -2.42
CA LEU A 44 5.09 8.66 -3.45
C LEU A 44 5.65 7.26 -3.77
N PHE A 45 5.74 6.38 -2.77
CA PHE A 45 6.19 5.00 -2.96
C PHE A 45 5.16 4.12 -3.70
N PHE A 46 3.91 4.55 -3.77
CA PHE A 46 2.87 3.87 -4.53
C PHE A 46 2.81 4.32 -6.00
N LEU A 47 3.41 5.46 -6.35
CA LEU A 47 3.37 5.98 -7.71
C LEU A 47 3.86 4.99 -8.77
N PRO A 48 5.01 4.29 -8.60
CA PRO A 48 5.47 3.32 -9.59
C PRO A 48 4.46 2.19 -9.83
N TYR A 49 3.81 1.71 -8.76
CA TYR A 49 2.75 0.71 -8.84
C TYR A 49 1.55 1.20 -9.64
N PHE A 50 1.06 2.40 -9.35
CA PHE A 50 -0.09 2.98 -10.07
C PHE A 50 0.21 3.24 -11.53
N ILE A 51 1.37 3.84 -11.84
CA ILE A 51 1.80 4.11 -13.22
C ILE A 51 1.89 2.81 -14.01
N TRP A 52 2.56 1.81 -13.46
CA TRP A 52 2.70 0.51 -14.10
C TRP A 52 1.35 -0.17 -14.38
N ASN A 53 0.46 -0.21 -13.38
CA ASN A 53 -0.84 -0.83 -13.56
C ASN A 53 -1.69 -0.08 -14.57
N THR A 54 -1.63 1.25 -14.62
CA THR A 54 -2.35 2.05 -15.62
C THR A 54 -1.86 1.73 -17.03
N ILE A 55 -0.55 1.68 -17.24
CA ILE A 55 0.04 1.32 -18.55
C ILE A 55 -0.38 -0.09 -18.96
N MET A 56 -0.24 -1.07 -18.06
CA MET A 56 -0.58 -2.45 -18.37
C MET A 56 -2.08 -2.69 -18.60
N LEU A 57 -2.94 -1.93 -17.92
CA LEU A 57 -4.38 -1.97 -18.13
C LEU A 57 -4.74 -1.43 -19.53
N GLU A 58 -4.12 -0.35 -19.95
CA GLU A 58 -4.36 0.21 -21.29
C GLU A 58 -3.86 -0.72 -22.38
N GLU A 59 -2.69 -1.35 -22.23
CA GLU A 59 -2.19 -2.36 -23.14
C GLU A 59 -3.13 -3.56 -23.25
N LEU A 60 -3.65 -4.04 -22.13
CA LEU A 60 -4.63 -5.15 -22.12
C LEU A 60 -5.93 -4.75 -22.81
N ARG A 61 -6.40 -3.52 -22.63
CA ARG A 61 -7.59 -2.98 -23.28
C ARG A 61 -7.40 -2.89 -24.79
N LEU A 62 -6.30 -2.29 -25.23
CA LEU A 62 -5.98 -2.17 -26.66
C LEU A 62 -5.90 -3.56 -27.31
N LEU A 63 -5.32 -4.54 -26.63
CA LEU A 63 -5.26 -5.92 -27.11
C LEU A 63 -6.65 -6.55 -27.18
N ALA A 64 -7.52 -6.28 -26.21
CA ALA A 64 -8.91 -6.77 -26.22
C ALA A 64 -9.70 -6.23 -27.41
N ASP A 65 -9.49 -4.96 -27.77
CA ASP A 65 -10.17 -4.32 -28.91
C ASP A 65 -9.75 -4.92 -30.27
N THR A 66 -8.65 -5.69 -30.34
CA THR A 66 -8.20 -6.38 -31.55
C THR A 66 -8.79 -7.78 -31.73
N VAL A 67 -9.63 -8.25 -30.80
CA VAL A 67 -10.20 -9.60 -30.86
C VAL A 67 -11.17 -9.73 -32.03
N THR A 68 -10.94 -10.74 -32.86
CA THR A 68 -11.82 -11.19 -33.95
C THR A 68 -12.04 -12.69 -33.84
N GLU A 69 -13.07 -13.23 -34.50
CA GLU A 69 -13.33 -14.68 -34.47
C GLU A 69 -12.12 -15.51 -34.94
N THR A 70 -11.32 -14.95 -35.84
CA THR A 70 -10.18 -15.66 -36.43
C THR A 70 -8.91 -15.63 -35.59
N ASN A 71 -8.76 -14.65 -34.71
CA ASN A 71 -7.54 -14.44 -33.90
C ASN A 71 -7.76 -14.58 -32.38
N ALA A 72 -8.98 -14.94 -31.96
CA ALA A 72 -9.36 -14.97 -30.53
C ALA A 72 -8.39 -15.77 -29.65
N TYR A 73 -7.95 -16.94 -30.12
CA TYR A 73 -7.01 -17.77 -29.37
C TYR A 73 -5.62 -17.10 -29.19
N GLU A 74 -5.09 -16.55 -30.28
CA GLU A 74 -3.78 -15.89 -30.27
C GLU A 74 -3.80 -14.66 -29.34
N VAL A 75 -4.86 -13.86 -29.42
CA VAL A 75 -5.04 -12.70 -28.55
C VAL A 75 -5.19 -13.12 -27.08
N ALA A 76 -5.95 -14.19 -26.79
CA ALA A 76 -6.09 -14.70 -25.43
C ALA A 76 -4.75 -15.14 -24.83
N VAL A 77 -3.90 -15.81 -25.60
CA VAL A 77 -2.55 -16.20 -25.16
C VAL A 77 -1.67 -14.97 -24.87
N LYS A 78 -1.72 -13.96 -25.74
CA LYS A 78 -1.00 -12.68 -25.52
C LYS A 78 -1.50 -11.93 -24.27
N MET A 79 -2.81 -11.88 -24.08
CA MET A 79 -3.40 -11.26 -22.88
C MET A 79 -2.98 -11.98 -21.60
N LEU A 80 -2.93 -13.31 -21.62
CA LEU A 80 -2.47 -14.10 -20.48
C LEU A 80 -1.00 -13.83 -20.17
N ALA A 81 -0.14 -13.81 -21.19
CA ALA A 81 1.28 -13.50 -21.04
C ALA A 81 1.49 -12.09 -20.48
N LEU A 82 0.78 -11.09 -21.01
CA LEU A 82 0.85 -9.70 -20.55
C LEU A 82 0.37 -9.56 -19.10
N SER A 83 -0.74 -10.22 -18.75
CA SER A 83 -1.27 -10.25 -17.37
C SER A 83 -0.28 -10.90 -16.40
N ASN A 84 0.38 -11.99 -16.78
CA ASN A 84 1.39 -12.62 -15.95
C ASN A 84 2.62 -11.70 -15.77
N THR A 85 3.06 -11.03 -16.84
CA THR A 85 4.15 -10.04 -16.76
C THR A 85 3.79 -8.88 -15.83
N LYS A 86 2.56 -8.35 -15.95
CA LYS A 86 2.04 -7.32 -15.04
C LYS A 86 2.16 -7.75 -13.58
N ASN A 87 1.70 -8.94 -13.27
CA ASN A 87 1.67 -9.46 -11.91
C ASN A 87 3.08 -9.77 -11.38
N ALA A 88 3.98 -10.31 -12.20
CA ALA A 88 5.36 -10.54 -11.81
C ALA A 88 6.09 -9.24 -11.42
N VAL A 89 5.89 -8.17 -12.19
CA VAL A 89 6.45 -6.86 -11.87
C VAL A 89 5.78 -6.23 -10.67
N ASN A 90 4.47 -6.42 -10.49
CA ASN A 90 3.74 -5.95 -9.32
C ASN A 90 4.30 -6.51 -8.01
N VAL A 91 4.82 -7.74 -8.00
CA VAL A 91 5.47 -8.32 -6.82
C VAL A 91 6.61 -7.43 -6.31
N LEU A 92 7.42 -6.89 -7.21
CA LEU A 92 8.51 -5.97 -6.85
C LEU A 92 7.97 -4.62 -6.34
N PHE A 93 6.92 -4.11 -6.97
CA PHE A 93 6.29 -2.86 -6.52
C PHE A 93 5.62 -3.00 -5.16
N PHE A 94 5.07 -4.16 -4.81
CA PHE A 94 4.59 -4.42 -3.45
C PHE A 94 5.72 -4.29 -2.42
N GLY A 95 6.94 -4.75 -2.76
CA GLY A 95 8.12 -4.51 -1.93
C GLY A 95 8.40 -3.02 -1.72
N ILE A 96 8.36 -2.22 -2.78
CA ILE A 96 8.57 -0.77 -2.71
C ILE A 96 7.47 -0.08 -1.89
N CYS A 97 6.21 -0.46 -2.10
CA CYS A 97 5.08 0.07 -1.33
C CYS A 97 5.22 -0.25 0.18
N ALA A 98 5.64 -1.47 0.53
CA ALA A 98 5.84 -1.88 1.92
C ALA A 98 6.88 -1.02 2.63
N ILE A 99 7.98 -0.67 1.95
CA ILE A 99 8.98 0.26 2.47
C ILE A 99 8.34 1.63 2.79
N GLY A 100 7.53 2.18 1.87
CA GLY A 100 6.83 3.45 2.09
C GLY A 100 5.86 3.41 3.27
N ILE A 101 5.10 2.31 3.40
CA ILE A 101 4.18 2.09 4.52
C ILE A 101 4.93 2.05 5.85
N SER A 102 6.05 1.32 5.92
CA SER A 102 6.86 1.21 7.13
C SER A 102 7.36 2.58 7.61
N GLY A 103 7.86 3.41 6.68
CA GLY A 103 8.24 4.79 6.98
C GLY A 103 7.09 5.60 7.57
N GLY A 104 5.90 5.52 6.95
CA GLY A 104 4.68 6.20 7.43
C GLY A 104 4.23 5.72 8.80
N VAL A 105 4.19 4.40 9.01
CA VAL A 105 3.81 3.79 10.30
C VAL A 105 4.76 4.20 11.42
N SER A 106 6.08 4.23 11.16
CA SER A 106 7.08 4.64 12.14
C SER A 106 6.86 6.10 12.59
N VAL A 107 6.52 6.99 11.67
CA VAL A 107 6.19 8.38 11.96
C VAL A 107 4.92 8.47 12.82
N ILE A 108 3.86 7.74 12.45
CA ILE A 108 2.60 7.72 13.20
C ILE A 108 2.83 7.17 14.61
N GLN A 109 3.62 6.12 14.74
CA GLN A 109 3.97 5.52 16.03
C GLN A 109 4.65 6.53 16.94
N LYS A 110 5.69 7.24 16.48
CA LYS A 110 6.36 8.29 17.26
C LYS A 110 5.41 9.42 17.63
N CYS A 111 4.53 9.82 16.70
CA CYS A 111 3.47 10.79 16.99
C CYS A 111 2.55 10.34 18.12
N ALA A 112 2.16 9.07 18.13
CA ALA A 112 1.28 8.51 19.15
C ALA A 112 1.93 8.44 20.53
N TRP A 113 3.27 8.29 20.57
CA TRP A 113 4.04 8.26 21.83
C TRP A 113 4.38 9.69 22.34
N GLY A 114 3.88 10.74 21.68
CA GLY A 114 4.10 12.12 22.09
C GLY A 114 5.51 12.65 21.79
N GLU A 115 6.31 11.93 21.04
CA GLU A 115 7.65 12.34 20.67
C GLU A 115 7.63 13.53 19.70
N ILE A 116 8.74 14.30 19.70
CA ILE A 116 8.96 15.35 18.71
C ILE A 116 9.38 14.66 17.40
N VAL A 117 8.55 14.74 16.39
CA VAL A 117 8.73 14.04 15.12
C VAL A 117 9.14 15.00 14.02
N PHE A 118 10.13 14.61 13.23
CA PHE A 118 10.62 15.33 12.08
C PHE A 118 10.40 14.49 10.80
N ILE A 119 10.35 15.14 9.64
CA ILE A 119 10.28 14.43 8.34
C ILE A 119 11.50 13.51 8.16
N SER A 120 12.65 13.87 8.72
CA SER A 120 13.85 13.02 8.73
C SER A 120 13.62 11.66 9.39
N ASP A 121 12.70 11.55 10.35
CA ASP A 121 12.39 10.29 11.04
C ASP A 121 11.78 9.26 10.09
N PHE A 122 11.03 9.71 9.08
CA PHE A 122 10.54 8.86 8.01
C PHE A 122 11.70 8.17 7.28
N PHE A 123 12.70 8.93 6.87
CA PHE A 123 13.86 8.40 6.14
C PHE A 123 14.79 7.56 7.02
N VAL A 124 14.89 7.89 8.31
CA VAL A 124 15.66 7.09 9.29
C VAL A 124 15.04 5.70 9.46
N ALA A 125 13.71 5.64 9.60
CA ALA A 125 13.00 4.37 9.70
C ALA A 125 13.17 3.54 8.40
N LEU A 126 12.97 4.19 7.26
CA LEU A 126 13.16 3.62 5.94
C LEU A 126 14.56 2.98 5.79
N LYS A 127 15.60 3.71 6.14
CA LYS A 127 16.99 3.23 6.02
C LYS A 127 17.32 2.08 6.98
N ARG A 128 16.65 2.03 8.14
CA ARG A 128 16.90 0.99 9.15
C ARG A 128 16.36 -0.37 8.76
N ASP A 129 15.13 -0.41 8.25
CA ASP A 129 14.39 -1.66 8.09
C ASP A 129 14.01 -2.00 6.64
N TRP A 130 14.47 -1.22 5.64
CA TRP A 130 14.05 -1.30 4.23
C TRP A 130 14.14 -2.70 3.62
N LEU A 131 15.16 -3.49 3.95
CA LEU A 131 15.31 -4.86 3.43
C LEU A 131 14.20 -5.77 3.95
N LYS A 132 13.90 -5.72 5.25
CA LYS A 132 12.86 -6.54 5.86
C LYS A 132 11.49 -6.18 5.30
N ASP A 133 11.22 -4.88 5.18
CA ASP A 133 9.97 -4.36 4.67
C ASP A 133 9.80 -4.70 3.18
N PHE A 134 10.87 -4.61 2.40
CA PHE A 134 10.87 -5.01 1.00
C PHE A 134 10.52 -6.49 0.83
N PHE A 135 11.21 -7.39 1.55
CA PHE A 135 10.93 -8.82 1.46
C PHE A 135 9.52 -9.16 1.96
N PHE A 136 9.05 -8.50 3.00
CA PHE A 136 7.67 -8.66 3.45
C PHE A 136 6.66 -8.26 2.35
N GLY A 137 6.88 -7.13 1.70
CA GLY A 137 6.07 -6.70 0.56
C GLY A 137 6.12 -7.67 -0.61
N VAL A 138 7.30 -8.20 -0.93
CA VAL A 138 7.47 -9.23 -1.98
C VAL A 138 6.67 -10.49 -1.65
N ILE A 139 6.71 -10.97 -0.40
CA ILE A 139 5.92 -12.13 0.04
C ILE A 139 4.42 -11.87 -0.12
N LEU A 140 3.94 -10.69 0.27
CA LEU A 140 2.55 -10.29 0.07
C LEU A 140 2.18 -10.23 -1.42
N GLY A 141 3.06 -9.66 -2.24
CA GLY A 141 2.87 -9.59 -3.69
C GLY A 141 2.80 -10.98 -4.35
N LEU A 142 3.68 -11.90 -3.93
CA LEU A 142 3.64 -13.30 -4.37
C LEU A 142 2.34 -13.99 -3.94
N SER A 143 1.91 -13.79 -2.71
CA SER A 143 0.65 -14.36 -2.20
C SER A 143 -0.55 -13.84 -3.00
N TYR A 144 -0.57 -12.55 -3.32
CA TYR A 144 -1.59 -11.95 -4.18
C TYR A 144 -1.58 -12.56 -5.58
N TRP A 145 -0.41 -12.67 -6.21
CA TRP A 145 -0.28 -13.28 -7.54
C TRP A 145 -0.72 -14.74 -7.56
N LEU A 146 -0.32 -15.53 -6.55
CA LEU A 146 -0.75 -16.93 -6.43
C LEU A 146 -2.27 -17.04 -6.24
N ALA A 147 -2.88 -16.16 -5.43
CA ALA A 147 -4.32 -16.13 -5.26
C ALA A 147 -5.05 -15.80 -6.56
N GLU A 148 -4.60 -14.79 -7.31
CA GLU A 148 -5.17 -14.44 -8.61
C GLU A 148 -5.01 -15.58 -9.62
N TYR A 149 -3.86 -16.26 -9.59
CA TYR A 149 -3.62 -17.42 -10.43
C TYR A 149 -4.56 -18.58 -10.06
N ALA A 150 -4.74 -18.89 -8.79
CA ALA A 150 -5.62 -19.94 -8.31
C ALA A 150 -7.09 -19.69 -8.71
N ILE A 151 -7.58 -18.45 -8.61
CA ILE A 151 -8.94 -18.08 -8.99
C ILE A 151 -9.20 -18.38 -10.49
N ARG A 152 -8.21 -18.18 -11.35
CA ARG A 152 -8.34 -18.47 -12.80
C ARG A 152 -8.48 -19.95 -13.12
N PHE A 153 -8.04 -20.84 -12.23
CA PHE A 153 -8.12 -22.29 -12.39
C PHE A 153 -9.33 -22.91 -11.70
N VAL A 154 -10.09 -22.16 -10.88
CA VAL A 154 -11.34 -22.62 -10.31
C VAL A 154 -12.39 -22.65 -11.45
N PRO A 155 -12.86 -23.81 -11.90
CA PRO A 155 -13.85 -23.87 -12.95
C PRO A 155 -15.14 -23.20 -12.46
N LEU A 156 -15.71 -22.32 -13.27
CA LEU A 156 -16.97 -21.61 -13.01
C LEU A 156 -18.12 -22.56 -12.63
N SER A 157 -18.05 -23.83 -13.06
CA SER A 157 -18.99 -24.88 -12.70
C SER A 157 -19.05 -25.22 -11.20
N THR A 158 -18.02 -24.91 -10.43
CA THR A 158 -18.02 -25.12 -8.97
C THR A 158 -18.67 -23.95 -8.20
N LEU A 159 -18.75 -22.78 -8.81
CA LEU A 159 -19.41 -21.60 -8.22
C LEU A 159 -20.93 -21.69 -8.34
N ASP A 160 -21.46 -22.25 -9.44
CA ASP A 160 -22.91 -22.43 -9.64
C ASP A 160 -23.53 -23.43 -8.66
N THR A 161 -22.78 -24.42 -8.20
CA THR A 161 -23.25 -25.40 -7.21
C THR A 161 -23.33 -24.84 -5.79
N THR A 162 -22.54 -23.85 -5.45
CA THR A 162 -22.56 -23.21 -4.13
C THR A 162 -23.65 -22.14 -4.00
N VAL A 163 -24.02 -21.47 -5.09
CA VAL A 163 -25.09 -20.46 -5.10
C VAL A 163 -26.48 -21.08 -5.09
N SER A 164 -26.63 -22.33 -5.59
CA SER A 164 -27.92 -23.05 -5.57
C SER A 164 -28.25 -23.72 -4.24
N VAL A 165 -27.35 -23.68 -3.24
CA VAL A 165 -27.54 -24.28 -1.89
C VAL A 165 -27.75 -23.21 -0.80
N LEU A 166 -27.69 -21.92 -1.13
CA LEU A 166 -28.04 -20.79 -0.23
C LEU A 166 -29.36 -20.16 -0.64
#